data_bab6ad26afd98bc92cf71a74e625031c
#
_entry.id   bab6ad26afd98bc92cf71a74e625031c
#
_cell.length_a   1.000
_cell.length_b   1.000
_cell.length_c   1.000
_cell.angle_alpha   90.00
_cell.angle_beta   90.00
_cell.angle_gamma   90.00
#
_symmetry.space_group_name_H-M   'P 1'
#
loop_
_entity.id
_entity.type
_entity.pdbx_description
1 polymer ?
#
loop_
_entity_poly.entity_id
_entity_poly.type
_entity_poly.pdbx_seq_one_letter_code
_entity_poly.pdbx_strand_id
1 'polypeptide(L)'
;MNIDRITAIKTTRMAEEIAKKFPLRPVVRDAIIRTNREAFVPLAMRHNAYRLDALPIGAQQYISSPLTVAKMTQYLSPEGCDSVLEIGCGSGYQAAVLSKIFRRVFTIERIESLLLEAKERFRHLHLGNIHTRTDDGQNGWEQYAPFDRILFSASARSVPQKLFDQLREGGILIAPVEKGREQVITRFTKQGGKIHEDALEVCDFVPVLDGVVRI
;
A
#
# COMPACT_ATOMS: atom_id res chain seq x y z
N MET A 1 -18.09 -9.53 2.40
CA MET A 1 -17.79 -10.96 2.62
C MET A 1 -17.37 -11.13 4.06
N ASN A 2 -18.05 -11.98 4.79
CA ASN A 2 -17.61 -12.37 6.13
C ASN A 2 -16.38 -13.27 5.95
N ILE A 3 -15.26 -12.90 6.57
CA ILE A 3 -14.09 -13.77 6.69
C ILE A 3 -14.53 -15.01 7.50
N ASP A 4 -14.14 -16.21 7.05
CA ASP A 4 -14.44 -17.42 7.81
C ASP A 4 -13.78 -17.37 9.20
N ARG A 5 -14.30 -18.16 10.13
CA ARG A 5 -13.87 -18.12 11.54
C ARG A 5 -12.37 -18.39 11.73
N ILE A 6 -11.80 -19.28 10.93
CA ILE A 6 -10.37 -19.64 11.05
C ILE A 6 -9.51 -18.48 10.58
N THR A 7 -9.83 -17.90 9.43
CA THR A 7 -9.15 -16.71 8.90
C THR A 7 -9.26 -15.53 9.87
N ALA A 8 -10.44 -15.31 10.47
CA ALA A 8 -10.62 -14.24 11.46
C ALA A 8 -9.71 -14.40 12.69
N ILE A 9 -9.52 -15.62 13.18
CA ILE A 9 -8.60 -15.91 14.29
C ILE A 9 -7.15 -15.61 13.87
N LYS A 10 -6.73 -16.06 12.69
CA LYS A 10 -5.36 -15.85 12.17
C LYS A 10 -5.06 -14.37 11.96
N THR A 11 -5.97 -13.61 11.34
CA THR A 11 -5.80 -12.17 11.09
C THR A 11 -5.80 -11.35 12.38
N THR A 12 -6.66 -11.72 13.36
CA THR A 12 -6.67 -11.08 14.69
C THR A 12 -5.34 -11.29 15.40
N ARG A 13 -4.83 -12.53 15.44
CA ARG A 13 -3.54 -12.84 16.04
C ARG A 13 -2.39 -12.08 15.37
N MET A 14 -2.39 -11.99 14.04
CA MET A 14 -1.41 -11.19 13.30
C MET A 14 -1.48 -9.71 13.69
N ALA A 15 -2.67 -9.14 13.81
CA ALA A 15 -2.85 -7.76 14.24
C ALA A 15 -2.38 -7.52 15.70
N GLU A 16 -2.55 -8.49 16.59
CA GLU A 16 -2.02 -8.45 17.96
C GLU A 16 -0.48 -8.48 17.98
N GLU A 17 0.14 -9.33 17.16
CA GLU A 17 1.61 -9.36 17.04
C GLU A 17 2.18 -8.06 16.45
N ILE A 18 1.46 -7.44 15.49
CA ILE A 18 1.81 -6.11 14.99
C ILE A 18 1.72 -5.07 16.12
N ALA A 19 0.61 -5.07 16.88
CA ALA A 19 0.36 -4.10 17.94
C ALA A 19 1.40 -4.15 19.07
N LYS A 20 2.02 -5.30 19.34
CA LYS A 20 3.15 -5.43 20.27
C LYS A 20 4.40 -4.67 19.82
N LYS A 21 4.59 -4.51 18.50
CA LYS A 21 5.76 -3.84 17.91
C LYS A 21 5.47 -2.39 17.54
N PHE A 22 4.22 -2.11 17.17
CA PHE A 22 3.76 -0.81 16.71
C PHE A 22 2.29 -0.63 17.08
N PRO A 23 1.95 0.26 18.03
CA PRO A 23 0.57 0.48 18.48
C PRO A 23 -0.33 0.92 17.31
N LEU A 24 -1.39 0.17 17.05
CA LEU A 24 -2.31 0.42 15.94
C LEU A 24 -3.50 1.26 16.37
N ARG A 25 -3.83 2.27 15.56
CA ARG A 25 -5.12 2.94 15.66
C ARG A 25 -6.26 1.98 15.29
N PRO A 26 -7.46 2.13 15.89
CA PRO A 26 -8.57 1.20 15.67
C PRO A 26 -8.92 0.98 14.19
N VAL A 27 -8.94 2.03 13.38
CA VAL A 27 -9.27 1.96 11.95
C VAL A 27 -8.27 1.10 11.16
N VAL A 28 -6.97 1.22 11.47
CA VAL A 28 -5.92 0.43 10.81
C VAL A 28 -5.96 -1.02 11.30
N ARG A 29 -6.13 -1.22 12.61
CA ARG A 29 -6.28 -2.57 13.20
C ARG A 29 -7.46 -3.31 12.59
N ASP A 30 -8.61 -2.68 12.47
CA ASP A 30 -9.81 -3.26 11.86
C ASP A 30 -9.56 -3.62 10.38
N ALA A 31 -8.93 -2.74 9.61
CA ALA A 31 -8.58 -3.00 8.21
C ALA A 31 -7.66 -4.22 8.04
N ILE A 32 -6.64 -4.36 8.89
CA ILE A 32 -5.74 -5.53 8.90
C ILE A 32 -6.50 -6.81 9.22
N ILE A 33 -7.36 -6.80 10.26
CA ILE A 33 -8.15 -7.96 10.66
C ILE A 33 -9.11 -8.40 9.55
N ARG A 34 -9.73 -7.43 8.85
CA ARG A 34 -10.71 -7.69 7.77
C ARG A 34 -10.08 -8.06 6.43
N THR A 35 -8.75 -8.13 6.34
CA THR A 35 -8.06 -8.46 5.10
C THR A 35 -7.32 -9.78 5.23
N ASN A 36 -7.81 -10.81 4.53
CA ASN A 36 -7.16 -12.12 4.49
C ASN A 36 -5.86 -12.06 3.67
N ARG A 37 -4.69 -11.94 4.34
CA ARG A 37 -3.40 -11.87 3.67
C ARG A 37 -3.06 -13.13 2.88
N GLU A 38 -3.53 -14.31 3.32
CA GLU A 38 -3.27 -15.59 2.66
C GLU A 38 -3.76 -15.61 1.20
N ALA A 39 -4.81 -14.82 0.88
CA ALA A 39 -5.32 -14.68 -0.48
C ALA A 39 -4.36 -13.93 -1.44
N PHE A 40 -3.37 -13.24 -0.91
CA PHE A 40 -2.40 -12.42 -1.67
C PHE A 40 -1.01 -13.04 -1.75
N VAL A 41 -0.82 -14.19 -1.14
CA VAL A 41 0.46 -14.89 -1.05
C VAL A 41 0.44 -16.09 -2.00
N PRO A 42 1.53 -16.39 -2.74
CA PRO A 42 1.63 -17.60 -3.55
C PRO A 42 1.34 -18.86 -2.76
N LEU A 43 0.72 -19.86 -3.41
CA LEU A 43 0.26 -21.09 -2.75
C LEU A 43 1.36 -21.75 -1.90
N ALA A 44 2.58 -21.83 -2.44
CA ALA A 44 3.74 -22.43 -1.76
C ALA A 44 4.14 -21.67 -0.46
N MET A 45 3.77 -20.40 -0.34
CA MET A 45 4.15 -19.53 0.79
C MET A 45 3.01 -19.30 1.80
N ARG A 46 1.81 -19.86 1.57
CA ARG A 46 0.62 -19.60 2.42
C ARG A 46 0.82 -19.95 3.89
N HIS A 47 1.63 -20.96 4.20
CA HIS A 47 1.95 -21.32 5.59
C HIS A 47 2.68 -20.19 6.37
N ASN A 48 3.32 -19.26 5.66
CA ASN A 48 3.98 -18.08 6.23
C ASN A 48 3.14 -16.79 6.12
N ALA A 49 1.92 -16.85 5.57
CA ALA A 49 1.14 -15.67 5.24
C ALA A 49 0.89 -14.72 6.42
N TYR A 50 0.81 -15.22 7.63
CA TYR A 50 0.50 -14.42 8.83
C TYR A 50 1.73 -14.09 9.68
N ARG A 51 2.94 -14.48 9.24
CA ARG A 51 4.20 -14.03 9.85
C ARG A 51 4.46 -12.57 9.48
N LEU A 52 5.21 -11.87 10.34
CA LEU A 52 5.56 -10.46 10.11
C LEU A 52 6.77 -10.31 9.16
N ASP A 53 6.83 -11.14 8.14
CA ASP A 53 7.90 -11.17 7.15
C ASP A 53 7.37 -10.73 5.77
N ALA A 54 8.23 -10.11 4.95
CA ALA A 54 8.01 -9.98 3.52
C ALA A 54 8.15 -11.36 2.86
N LEU A 55 7.34 -11.64 1.84
CA LEU A 55 7.39 -12.92 1.13
C LEU A 55 7.55 -12.67 -0.39
N PRO A 56 8.32 -13.52 -1.10
CA PRO A 56 8.46 -13.38 -2.54
C PRO A 56 7.13 -13.64 -3.27
N ILE A 57 6.90 -12.87 -4.32
CA ILE A 57 5.85 -13.05 -5.32
C ILE A 57 6.48 -13.18 -6.70
N GLY A 58 5.68 -13.16 -7.76
CA GLY A 58 6.22 -13.19 -9.14
C GLY A 58 7.10 -11.97 -9.47
N ALA A 59 7.80 -12.04 -10.62
CA ALA A 59 8.58 -10.94 -11.20
C ALA A 59 9.66 -10.34 -10.27
N GLN A 60 10.28 -11.14 -9.42
CA GLN A 60 11.30 -10.72 -8.44
C GLN A 60 10.80 -9.62 -7.47
N GLN A 61 9.50 -9.59 -7.24
CA GLN A 61 8.87 -8.67 -6.29
C GLN A 61 8.48 -9.38 -4.99
N TYR A 62 8.11 -8.58 -3.99
CA TYR A 62 7.74 -9.05 -2.66
C TYR A 62 6.39 -8.48 -2.24
N ILE A 63 5.59 -9.27 -1.53
CA ILE A 63 4.52 -8.73 -0.69
C ILE A 63 5.15 -8.22 0.60
N SER A 64 4.98 -6.95 0.91
CA SER A 64 5.51 -6.33 2.13
C SER A 64 5.04 -7.04 3.40
N SER A 65 5.84 -6.97 4.46
CA SER A 65 5.45 -7.53 5.75
C SER A 65 4.13 -6.90 6.24
N PRO A 66 3.31 -7.64 7.00
CA PRO A 66 2.08 -7.06 7.58
C PRO A 66 2.35 -5.86 8.49
N LEU A 67 3.49 -5.88 9.20
CA LEU A 67 3.93 -4.76 10.03
C LEU A 67 4.20 -3.51 9.19
N THR A 68 4.92 -3.65 8.08
CA THR A 68 5.21 -2.55 7.14
C THR A 68 3.91 -1.98 6.56
N VAL A 69 3.00 -2.85 6.10
CA VAL A 69 1.69 -2.43 5.56
C VAL A 69 0.88 -1.65 6.62
N ALA A 70 0.86 -2.12 7.86
CA ALA A 70 0.16 -1.44 8.95
C ALA A 70 0.76 -0.06 9.25
N LYS A 71 2.09 0.05 9.33
CA LYS A 71 2.81 1.31 9.54
C LYS A 71 2.54 2.30 8.41
N MET A 72 2.73 1.88 7.16
CA MET A 72 2.51 2.73 5.99
C MET A 72 1.06 3.24 5.95
N THR A 73 0.08 2.37 6.23
CA THR A 73 -1.33 2.75 6.32
C THR A 73 -1.58 3.76 7.44
N GLN A 74 -0.97 3.57 8.62
CA GLN A 74 -1.17 4.47 9.75
C GLN A 74 -0.50 5.83 9.56
N TYR A 75 0.67 5.86 8.90
CA TYR A 75 1.37 7.10 8.58
C TYR A 75 0.61 8.00 7.60
N LEU A 76 -0.26 7.44 6.78
CA LEU A 76 -1.19 8.21 5.94
C LEU A 76 -2.19 9.05 6.75
N SER A 77 -2.40 8.76 8.06
CA SER A 77 -3.51 9.35 8.84
C SER A 77 -4.82 9.30 8.06
N PRO A 78 -5.38 8.08 7.85
CA PRO A 78 -6.41 7.86 6.83
C PRO A 78 -7.83 8.26 7.27
N GLU A 79 -8.02 8.63 8.53
CA GLU A 79 -9.34 8.94 9.10
C GLU A 79 -9.99 10.13 8.39
N GLY A 80 -11.26 9.97 8.01
CA GLY A 80 -12.03 11.02 7.34
C GLY A 80 -11.65 11.29 5.89
N CYS A 81 -10.83 10.44 5.26
CA CYS A 81 -10.40 10.57 3.88
C CYS A 81 -11.25 9.70 2.96
N ASP A 82 -11.50 10.20 1.73
CA ASP A 82 -12.31 9.54 0.71
C ASP A 82 -11.47 8.70 -0.27
N SER A 83 -10.32 9.22 -0.71
CA SER A 83 -9.54 8.65 -1.80
C SER A 83 -8.06 8.47 -1.46
N VAL A 84 -7.49 7.39 -1.98
CA VAL A 84 -6.05 7.12 -1.91
C VAL A 84 -5.53 6.61 -3.25
N LEU A 85 -4.34 7.08 -3.64
CA LEU A 85 -3.57 6.55 -4.75
C LEU A 85 -2.38 5.74 -4.21
N GLU A 86 -2.28 4.48 -4.60
CA GLU A 86 -1.14 3.61 -4.34
C GLU A 86 -0.25 3.50 -5.58
N ILE A 87 1.06 3.63 -5.41
CA ILE A 87 2.09 3.40 -6.42
C ILE A 87 2.80 2.08 -6.11
N GLY A 88 2.62 1.09 -6.98
CA GLY A 88 3.13 -0.28 -6.78
C GLY A 88 2.09 -1.20 -6.15
N CYS A 89 1.17 -1.74 -6.94
CA CYS A 89 0.13 -2.66 -6.51
C CYS A 89 0.70 -4.02 -6.02
N GLY A 90 1.69 -4.55 -6.73
CA GLY A 90 2.26 -5.86 -6.46
C GLY A 90 1.21 -6.96 -6.38
N SER A 91 1.14 -7.65 -5.23
CA SER A 91 0.14 -8.68 -4.96
C SER A 91 -1.29 -8.15 -4.80
N GLY A 92 -1.47 -6.84 -4.53
CA GLY A 92 -2.73 -6.20 -4.18
C GLY A 92 -3.06 -6.16 -2.68
N TYR A 93 -2.18 -6.66 -1.80
CA TYR A 93 -2.48 -6.73 -0.37
C TYR A 93 -2.62 -5.35 0.29
N GLN A 94 -1.73 -4.41 -0.01
CA GLN A 94 -1.81 -3.04 0.52
C GLN A 94 -3.08 -2.34 0.01
N ALA A 95 -3.41 -2.45 -1.29
CA ALA A 95 -4.66 -1.92 -1.84
C ALA A 95 -5.89 -2.52 -1.15
N ALA A 96 -5.87 -3.83 -0.86
CA ALA A 96 -6.97 -4.50 -0.16
C ALA A 96 -7.15 -4.01 1.28
N VAL A 97 -6.07 -3.72 2.01
CA VAL A 97 -6.12 -3.10 3.35
C VAL A 97 -6.70 -1.68 3.24
N LEU A 98 -6.20 -0.86 2.31
CA LEU A 98 -6.70 0.49 2.07
C LEU A 98 -8.19 0.50 1.69
N SER A 99 -8.67 -0.52 0.97
CA SER A 99 -10.08 -0.65 0.56
C SER A 99 -11.06 -0.82 1.74
N LYS A 100 -10.58 -1.16 2.93
CA LYS A 100 -11.39 -1.25 4.15
C LYS A 100 -11.56 0.10 4.85
N ILE A 101 -10.80 1.11 4.44
CA ILE A 101 -10.74 2.43 5.07
C ILE A 101 -11.25 3.52 4.12
N PHE A 102 -10.75 3.51 2.88
CA PHE A 102 -11.09 4.53 1.88
C PHE A 102 -12.29 4.09 1.04
N ARG A 103 -13.13 5.06 0.65
CA ARG A 103 -14.24 4.82 -0.27
C ARG A 103 -13.76 4.49 -1.69
N ARG A 104 -12.64 5.10 -2.11
CA ARG A 104 -12.02 4.88 -3.43
C ARG A 104 -10.53 4.64 -3.28
N VAL A 105 -10.07 3.50 -3.76
CA VAL A 105 -8.65 3.15 -3.84
C VAL A 105 -8.26 3.09 -5.31
N PHE A 106 -7.22 3.82 -5.67
CA PHE A 106 -6.60 3.76 -6.98
C PHE A 106 -5.22 3.13 -6.82
N THR A 107 -4.87 2.17 -7.66
CA THR A 107 -3.56 1.52 -7.58
C THR A 107 -2.97 1.36 -8.98
N ILE A 108 -1.69 1.71 -9.09
CA ILE A 108 -0.92 1.64 -10.33
C ILE A 108 0.16 0.59 -10.17
N GLU A 109 0.30 -0.28 -11.18
CA GLU A 109 1.36 -1.27 -11.26
C GLU A 109 2.01 -1.22 -12.63
N ARG A 110 3.34 -1.20 -12.67
CA ARG A 110 4.10 -1.20 -13.92
C ARG A 110 4.25 -2.58 -14.55
N ILE A 111 4.18 -3.65 -13.75
CA ILE A 111 4.32 -5.04 -14.18
C ILE A 111 2.92 -5.62 -14.45
N GLU A 112 2.58 -5.73 -15.73
CA GLU A 112 1.22 -6.10 -16.14
C GLU A 112 0.77 -7.46 -15.59
N SER A 113 1.66 -8.47 -15.55
CA SER A 113 1.33 -9.80 -14.99
C SER A 113 0.90 -9.73 -13.54
N LEU A 114 1.60 -8.94 -12.71
CA LEU A 114 1.24 -8.76 -11.30
C LEU A 114 -0.11 -8.08 -11.14
N LEU A 115 -0.38 -7.06 -11.97
CA LEU A 115 -1.67 -6.38 -11.92
C LEU A 115 -2.83 -7.27 -12.34
N LEU A 116 -2.64 -8.12 -13.33
CA LEU A 116 -3.66 -9.09 -13.76
C LEU A 116 -4.00 -10.06 -12.62
N GLU A 117 -3.00 -10.60 -11.95
CA GLU A 117 -3.20 -11.47 -10.78
C GLU A 117 -3.89 -10.71 -9.63
N ALA A 118 -3.51 -9.46 -9.36
CA ALA A 118 -4.16 -8.64 -8.32
C ALA A 118 -5.62 -8.38 -8.66
N LYS A 119 -5.96 -8.06 -9.92
CA LYS A 119 -7.34 -7.88 -10.39
C LYS A 119 -8.20 -9.13 -10.15
N GLU A 120 -7.67 -10.33 -10.46
CA GLU A 120 -8.37 -11.58 -10.19
C GLU A 120 -8.64 -11.78 -8.68
N ARG A 121 -7.67 -11.48 -7.83
CA ARG A 121 -7.84 -11.51 -6.37
C ARG A 121 -8.91 -10.52 -5.92
N PHE A 122 -8.89 -9.28 -6.42
CA PHE A 122 -9.91 -8.27 -6.08
C PHE A 122 -11.30 -8.71 -6.49
N ARG A 123 -11.45 -9.28 -7.69
CA ARG A 123 -12.73 -9.82 -8.18
C ARG A 123 -13.24 -10.95 -7.27
N HIS A 124 -12.41 -11.95 -6.96
CA HIS A 124 -12.78 -13.06 -6.08
C HIS A 124 -13.13 -12.63 -4.66
N LEU A 125 -12.47 -11.58 -4.15
CA LEU A 125 -12.70 -11.04 -2.82
C LEU A 125 -13.78 -9.95 -2.79
N HIS A 126 -14.44 -9.68 -3.92
CA HIS A 126 -15.48 -8.65 -4.09
C HIS A 126 -15.05 -7.26 -3.60
N LEU A 127 -13.82 -6.84 -3.92
CA LEU A 127 -13.25 -5.54 -3.59
C LEU A 127 -13.57 -4.53 -4.71
N GLY A 128 -14.82 -4.12 -4.83
CA GLY A 128 -15.33 -3.28 -5.94
C GLY A 128 -14.92 -1.81 -5.88
N ASN A 129 -14.29 -1.34 -4.80
CA ASN A 129 -13.83 0.04 -4.63
C ASN A 129 -12.34 0.24 -4.96
N ILE A 130 -11.67 -0.76 -5.55
CA ILE A 130 -10.29 -0.68 -6.01
C ILE A 130 -10.27 -0.51 -7.54
N HIS A 131 -9.71 0.60 -7.99
CA HIS A 131 -9.48 0.93 -9.41
C HIS A 131 -8.02 0.67 -9.74
N THR A 132 -7.76 -0.02 -10.84
CA THR A 132 -6.42 -0.49 -11.18
C THR A 132 -5.98 0.01 -12.56
N ARG A 133 -4.70 0.35 -12.69
CA ARG A 133 -4.10 0.80 -13.97
C ARG A 133 -2.71 0.20 -14.15
N THR A 134 -2.43 -0.34 -15.33
CA THR A 134 -1.07 -0.67 -15.77
C THR A 134 -0.44 0.60 -16.31
N ASP A 135 0.52 1.18 -15.59
CA ASP A 135 1.23 2.40 -15.99
C ASP A 135 2.51 2.58 -15.15
N ASP A 136 3.33 3.55 -15.54
CA ASP A 136 4.39 4.08 -14.68
C ASP A 136 3.76 4.89 -13.55
N GLY A 137 3.87 4.38 -12.33
CA GLY A 137 3.26 5.00 -11.15
C GLY A 137 3.75 6.41 -10.85
N GLN A 138 4.94 6.78 -11.35
CA GLN A 138 5.49 8.12 -11.19
C GLN A 138 4.68 9.20 -11.92
N ASN A 139 3.83 8.80 -12.87
CA ASN A 139 2.89 9.69 -13.55
C ASN A 139 1.66 10.01 -12.72
N GLY A 140 1.35 9.20 -11.70
CA GLY A 140 0.11 9.29 -10.95
C GLY A 140 -1.11 8.94 -11.81
N TRP A 141 -2.27 9.50 -11.41
CA TRP A 141 -3.53 9.28 -12.15
C TRP A 141 -4.37 10.55 -12.17
N GLU A 142 -3.95 11.49 -13.01
CA GLU A 142 -4.48 12.85 -13.09
C GLU A 142 -6.01 12.90 -13.24
N GLN A 143 -6.58 11.96 -14.02
CA GLN A 143 -8.04 11.89 -14.25
C GLN A 143 -8.87 11.84 -12.96
N TYR A 144 -8.33 11.30 -11.87
CA TYR A 144 -9.01 11.11 -10.58
C TYR A 144 -8.46 12.00 -9.47
N ALA A 145 -7.49 12.85 -9.79
CA ALA A 145 -6.94 13.84 -8.87
C ALA A 145 -7.98 14.94 -8.53
N PRO A 146 -7.88 15.63 -7.40
CA PRO A 146 -6.85 15.44 -6.37
C PRO A 146 -7.17 14.29 -5.41
N PHE A 147 -6.10 13.63 -4.91
CA PHE A 147 -6.20 12.56 -3.92
C PHE A 147 -6.04 13.10 -2.50
N ASP A 148 -6.79 12.52 -1.54
CA ASP A 148 -6.60 12.83 -0.13
C ASP A 148 -5.24 12.30 0.38
N ARG A 149 -4.86 11.11 -0.12
CA ARG A 149 -3.65 10.39 0.29
C ARG A 149 -2.96 9.79 -0.91
N ILE A 150 -1.64 9.73 -0.87
CA ILE A 150 -0.82 8.99 -1.85
C ILE A 150 0.16 8.10 -1.07
N LEU A 151 0.32 6.85 -1.49
CA LEU A 151 1.19 5.87 -0.87
C LEU A 151 2.11 5.24 -1.92
N PHE A 152 3.39 5.18 -1.62
CA PHE A 152 4.34 4.37 -2.38
C PHE A 152 4.57 3.02 -1.69
N SER A 153 4.34 1.95 -2.40
CA SER A 153 4.67 0.56 -1.98
C SER A 153 6.01 0.09 -2.56
N ALA A 154 6.84 1.02 -3.04
CA ALA A 154 8.20 0.83 -3.53
C ALA A 154 9.03 2.09 -3.20
N SER A 155 10.37 1.97 -3.15
CA SER A 155 11.24 3.11 -2.82
C SER A 155 11.50 4.00 -4.03
N ALA A 156 11.47 5.31 -3.83
CA ALA A 156 11.79 6.31 -4.85
C ALA A 156 13.09 7.06 -4.52
N ARG A 157 13.86 7.44 -5.55
CA ARG A 157 14.99 8.37 -5.35
C ARG A 157 14.52 9.73 -4.91
N SER A 158 13.42 10.18 -5.51
CA SER A 158 12.68 11.39 -5.14
C SER A 158 11.25 11.27 -5.59
N VAL A 159 10.33 11.94 -4.90
CA VAL A 159 8.92 11.96 -5.29
C VAL A 159 8.74 12.97 -6.43
N PRO A 160 8.19 12.58 -7.60
CA PRO A 160 7.94 13.49 -8.71
C PRO A 160 6.98 14.62 -8.34
N GLN A 161 7.26 15.85 -8.78
CA GLN A 161 6.44 17.05 -8.50
C GLN A 161 4.97 16.83 -8.90
N LYS A 162 4.71 16.19 -10.03
CA LYS A 162 3.35 15.90 -10.52
C LYS A 162 2.48 15.10 -9.53
N LEU A 163 3.06 14.33 -8.60
CA LEU A 163 2.30 13.64 -7.55
C LEU A 163 1.91 14.59 -6.42
N PHE A 164 2.74 15.56 -6.11
CA PHE A 164 2.35 16.65 -5.19
C PHE A 164 1.27 17.56 -5.81
N ASP A 165 1.29 17.74 -7.14
CA ASP A 165 0.24 18.49 -7.85
C ASP A 165 -1.10 17.74 -7.77
N GLN A 166 -1.06 16.40 -7.81
CA GLN A 166 -2.24 15.53 -7.67
C GLN A 166 -2.68 15.29 -6.21
N LEU A 167 -1.92 15.78 -5.22
CA LEU A 167 -2.28 15.72 -3.81
C LEU A 167 -3.11 16.95 -3.44
N ARG A 168 -4.24 16.73 -2.74
CA ARG A 168 -5.09 17.83 -2.28
C ARG A 168 -4.38 18.71 -1.24
N GLU A 169 -4.89 19.90 -1.01
CA GLU A 169 -4.49 20.72 0.14
C GLU A 169 -4.85 20.00 1.46
N GLY A 170 -3.94 19.98 2.43
CA GLY A 170 -4.03 19.15 3.64
C GLY A 170 -3.79 17.64 3.39
N GLY A 171 -3.44 17.26 2.17
CA GLY A 171 -3.15 15.88 1.81
C GLY A 171 -1.80 15.39 2.33
N ILE A 172 -1.68 14.06 2.47
CA ILE A 172 -0.45 13.40 2.92
C ILE A 172 -0.01 12.40 1.85
N LEU A 173 1.28 12.44 1.53
CA LEU A 173 1.96 11.42 0.73
C LEU A 173 2.99 10.72 1.61
N ILE A 174 2.99 9.38 1.60
CA ILE A 174 3.99 8.54 2.27
C ILE A 174 4.79 7.79 1.21
N ALA A 175 6.10 7.93 1.28
CA ALA A 175 7.00 7.21 0.38
C ALA A 175 8.28 6.77 1.11
N PRO A 176 8.78 5.55 0.85
CA PRO A 176 10.18 5.22 1.10
C PRO A 176 11.05 6.04 0.14
N VAL A 177 11.97 6.84 0.67
CA VAL A 177 12.87 7.71 -0.13
C VAL A 177 14.31 7.35 0.14
N GLU A 178 15.12 7.27 -0.92
CA GLU A 178 16.56 7.05 -0.80
C GLU A 178 17.24 8.28 -0.17
N LYS A 179 17.91 8.06 0.98
CA LYS A 179 18.69 9.09 1.69
C LYS A 179 20.11 8.57 1.93
N GLY A 180 20.99 8.85 0.97
CA GLY A 180 22.35 8.33 0.99
C GLY A 180 22.41 6.83 0.75
N ARG A 181 22.76 6.04 1.79
CA ARG A 181 22.84 4.56 1.70
C ARG A 181 21.60 3.86 2.25
N GLU A 182 20.66 4.61 2.79
CA GLU A 182 19.47 4.08 3.44
C GLU A 182 18.20 4.52 2.69
N GLN A 183 17.14 3.77 2.90
CA GLN A 183 15.79 4.19 2.52
C GLN A 183 15.05 4.60 3.78
N VAL A 184 14.34 5.74 3.72
CA VAL A 184 13.61 6.28 4.86
C VAL A 184 12.15 6.49 4.49
N ILE A 185 11.23 5.90 5.24
CA ILE A 185 9.82 6.24 5.11
C ILE A 185 9.67 7.71 5.46
N THR A 186 9.22 8.47 4.48
CA THR A 186 9.09 9.92 4.58
C THR A 186 7.64 10.32 4.38
N ARG A 187 7.16 11.18 5.26
CA ARG A 187 5.85 11.82 5.14
C ARG A 187 6.01 13.17 4.49
N PHE A 188 5.22 13.42 3.47
CA PHE A 188 5.06 14.72 2.84
C PHE A 188 3.67 15.24 3.09
N THR A 189 3.54 16.45 3.64
CA THR A 189 2.24 17.10 3.91
C THR A 189 2.14 18.35 3.06
N LYS A 190 1.06 18.48 2.28
CA LYS A 190 0.78 19.70 1.51
C LYS A 190 -0.01 20.66 2.34
N GLN A 191 0.55 21.84 2.64
CA GLN A 191 -0.08 22.86 3.46
C GLN A 191 0.25 24.27 2.94
N GLY A 192 -0.77 25.06 2.63
CA GLY A 192 -0.61 26.40 2.06
C GLY A 192 0.15 26.38 0.72
N GLY A 193 -0.07 25.36 -0.10
CA GLY A 193 0.63 25.16 -1.36
C GLY A 193 2.09 24.72 -1.25
N LYS A 194 2.62 24.54 -0.03
CA LYS A 194 3.99 24.07 0.25
C LYS A 194 3.99 22.62 0.67
N ILE A 195 5.10 21.92 0.41
CA ILE A 195 5.34 20.56 0.85
C ILE A 195 6.27 20.57 2.07
N HIS A 196 5.78 20.03 3.17
CA HIS A 196 6.56 19.78 4.38
C HIS A 196 6.97 18.32 4.41
N GLU A 197 8.22 18.06 4.76
CA GLU A 197 8.82 16.73 4.75
C GLU A 197 9.24 16.32 6.16
N ASP A 198 8.80 15.13 6.60
CA ASP A 198 9.14 14.52 7.88
C ASP A 198 9.71 13.13 7.65
N ALA A 199 10.95 12.88 8.04
CA ALA A 199 11.55 11.55 8.06
C ALA A 199 11.01 10.75 9.25
N LEU A 200 10.53 9.52 9.00
CA LEU A 200 9.88 8.71 10.04
C LEU A 200 10.76 7.57 10.54
N GLU A 201 11.12 6.63 9.66
CA GLU A 201 11.94 5.48 10.04
C GLU A 201 12.69 4.88 8.84
N VAL A 202 13.79 4.20 9.11
CA VAL A 202 14.55 3.44 8.10
C VAL A 202 13.74 2.22 7.66
N CYS A 203 13.83 1.89 6.37
CA CYS A 203 13.09 0.79 5.75
C CYS A 203 13.90 0.13 4.62
N ASP A 204 13.32 -0.93 4.06
CA ASP A 204 13.87 -1.64 2.90
C ASP A 204 12.73 -2.03 1.95
N PHE A 205 12.73 -1.45 0.76
CA PHE A 205 11.74 -1.66 -0.28
C PHE A 205 12.41 -1.92 -1.63
N VAL A 206 11.72 -2.63 -2.50
CA VAL A 206 12.09 -2.70 -3.91
C VAL A 206 12.02 -1.31 -4.55
N PRO A 207 12.89 -0.98 -5.53
CA PRO A 207 12.90 0.36 -6.12
C PRO A 207 11.70 0.58 -7.07
N VAL A 208 11.23 1.84 -7.11
CA VAL A 208 10.41 2.34 -8.22
C VAL A 208 11.27 2.40 -9.47
N LEU A 209 10.79 1.82 -10.55
CA LEU A 209 11.45 1.82 -11.86
C LEU A 209 10.55 2.49 -12.90
N ASP A 210 11.18 3.12 -13.88
CA ASP A 210 10.51 3.79 -14.98
C ASP A 210 9.81 2.79 -15.94
N GLY A 211 8.78 3.29 -16.61
CA GLY A 211 8.10 2.61 -17.69
C GLY A 211 7.25 1.40 -17.26
N VAL A 212 6.73 0.69 -18.24
CA VAL A 212 5.81 -0.45 -18.08
C VAL A 212 6.47 -1.72 -18.60
N VAL A 213 6.30 -2.85 -17.88
CA VAL A 213 6.65 -4.19 -18.31
C VAL A 213 5.39 -4.91 -18.73
N ARG A 214 5.26 -5.18 -20.03
CA ARG A 214 4.15 -5.95 -20.60
C ARG A 214 4.58 -7.40 -20.86
N ILE A 215 3.59 -8.29 -20.85
CA ILE A 215 3.77 -9.71 -21.19
C ILE A 215 3.86 -9.84 -22.71
#